data_b688d2e9e6cb87626174327015fad76c
#
_entry.id   b688d2e9e6cb87626174327015fad76c
#
_cell.length_a   1.000
_cell.length_b   1.000
_cell.length_c   1.000
_cell.angle_alpha   90.00
_cell.angle_beta   90.00
_cell.angle_gamma   90.00
#
_symmetry.space_group_name_H-M   'P 1'
#
loop_
_entity.id
_entity.type
_entity.pdbx_description
1 polymer ?
#
loop_
_entity_poly.entity_id
_entity_poly.type
_entity_poly.pdbx_seq_one_letter_code
_entity_poly.pdbx_strand_id
1 'polypeptide(L)'
;MYFVDVILPIPVENAFTYRISETEYAFIKPGMRLAVPFGKSKIYTALAISVHQIEPRIYEAKEIEQILDETPVVNLAQLNFWKWMAQYYMCTLGDVMRAALPGAFLLESESIIKRISKTPIEPHLDAIDEDGLAILNAFEGNSIL
;
A
#
# COMPACT_ATOMS: atom_id res chain seq x y z
N MET A 1 -12.26 -5.54 -20.24
CA MET A 1 -11.27 -5.17 -19.21
C MET A 1 -11.85 -5.54 -17.87
N TYR A 2 -11.00 -5.95 -16.91
CA TYR A 2 -11.43 -6.39 -15.58
C TYR A 2 -10.81 -5.49 -14.52
N PHE A 3 -11.54 -5.26 -13.45
CA PHE A 3 -11.17 -4.33 -12.39
C PHE A 3 -11.48 -4.90 -11.02
N VAL A 4 -10.75 -4.43 -10.02
CA VAL A 4 -10.97 -4.72 -8.61
C VAL A 4 -11.04 -3.43 -7.81
N ASP A 5 -12.08 -3.29 -7.00
CA ASP A 5 -12.15 -2.23 -5.99
C ASP A 5 -11.48 -2.68 -4.71
N VAL A 6 -10.67 -1.81 -4.14
CA VAL A 6 -9.90 -2.10 -2.93
C VAL A 6 -10.02 -1.00 -1.88
N ILE A 7 -9.86 -1.39 -0.61
CA ILE A 7 -9.64 -0.50 0.51
C ILE A 7 -8.13 -0.41 0.76
N LEU A 8 -7.62 0.79 0.95
CA LEU A 8 -6.25 1.05 1.43
C LEU A 8 -6.27 1.39 2.92
N PRO A 9 -5.22 1.06 3.71
CA PRO A 9 -5.12 1.39 5.13
C PRO A 9 -4.74 2.87 5.35
N ILE A 10 -5.42 3.78 4.67
CA ILE A 10 -5.23 5.23 4.72
C ILE A 10 -6.59 5.93 4.90
N PRO A 11 -6.62 7.14 5.49
CA PRO A 11 -7.85 7.85 5.79
C PRO A 11 -8.46 8.52 4.54
N VAL A 12 -8.96 7.72 3.59
CA VAL A 12 -9.66 8.17 2.40
C VAL A 12 -11.05 7.54 2.32
N GLU A 13 -12.02 8.35 1.90
CA GLU A 13 -13.43 7.93 1.89
C GLU A 13 -13.77 6.90 0.80
N ASN A 14 -13.07 6.95 -0.33
CA ASN A 14 -13.42 6.16 -1.51
C ASN A 14 -12.54 4.91 -1.63
N ALA A 15 -13.14 3.84 -2.15
CA ALA A 15 -12.40 2.71 -2.66
C ALA A 15 -11.61 3.11 -3.92
N PHE A 16 -10.49 2.43 -4.17
CA PHE A 16 -9.69 2.62 -5.37
C PHE A 16 -9.88 1.45 -6.32
N THR A 17 -10.01 1.74 -7.60
CA THR A 17 -10.17 0.74 -8.64
C THR A 17 -8.84 0.49 -9.33
N TYR A 18 -8.44 -0.77 -9.41
CA TYR A 18 -7.23 -1.23 -10.12
C TYR A 18 -7.61 -2.15 -11.26
N ARG A 19 -6.79 -2.14 -12.32
CA ARG A 19 -6.92 -3.05 -13.45
C ARG A 19 -6.33 -4.41 -13.09
N ILE A 20 -7.00 -5.47 -13.54
CA ILE A 20 -6.58 -6.85 -13.34
C ILE A 20 -6.75 -7.64 -14.64
N SER A 21 -6.03 -8.73 -14.76
CA SER A 21 -6.15 -9.68 -15.86
C SER A 21 -7.41 -10.55 -15.71
N GLU A 22 -7.76 -11.28 -16.75
CA GLU A 22 -8.88 -12.24 -16.71
C GLU A 22 -8.65 -13.37 -15.70
N THR A 23 -7.43 -13.84 -15.59
CA THR A 23 -7.04 -14.89 -14.63
C THR A 23 -7.15 -14.40 -13.19
N GLU A 24 -6.71 -13.17 -12.92
CA GLU A 24 -6.84 -12.53 -11.60
C GLU A 24 -8.31 -12.26 -11.25
N TYR A 25 -9.13 -11.84 -12.23
CA TYR A 25 -10.56 -11.65 -12.05
C TYR A 25 -11.28 -12.93 -11.61
N ALA A 26 -10.90 -14.08 -12.17
CA ALA A 26 -11.46 -15.36 -11.78
C ALA A 26 -10.98 -15.85 -10.40
N PHE A 27 -9.80 -15.40 -9.97
CA PHE A 27 -9.14 -15.83 -8.73
C PHE A 27 -9.46 -14.95 -7.54
N ILE A 28 -9.45 -13.63 -7.72
CA ILE A 28 -9.62 -12.64 -6.63
C ILE A 28 -11.02 -12.73 -6.05
N LYS A 29 -11.08 -12.82 -4.73
CA LYS A 29 -12.34 -12.80 -3.96
C LYS A 29 -12.33 -11.64 -2.97
N PRO A 30 -13.49 -11.05 -2.64
CA PRO A 30 -13.60 -10.07 -1.57
C PRO A 30 -12.96 -10.56 -0.28
N GLY A 31 -12.15 -9.70 0.34
CA GLY A 31 -11.42 -10.02 1.57
C GLY A 31 -10.02 -10.58 1.37
N MET A 32 -9.54 -10.74 0.13
CA MET A 32 -8.14 -11.07 -0.17
C MET A 32 -7.29 -9.79 -0.17
N ARG A 33 -6.02 -9.92 0.27
CA ARG A 33 -5.06 -8.82 0.22
C ARG A 33 -4.34 -8.78 -1.12
N LEU A 34 -4.13 -7.58 -1.60
CA LEU A 34 -3.41 -7.28 -2.84
C LEU A 34 -2.30 -6.27 -2.56
N ALA A 35 -1.16 -6.41 -3.18
CA ALA A 35 -0.15 -5.36 -3.25
C ALA A 35 -0.50 -4.42 -4.41
N VAL A 36 -0.67 -3.14 -4.13
CA VAL A 36 -1.08 -2.15 -5.12
C VAL A 36 -0.20 -0.91 -5.10
N PRO A 37 0.15 -0.34 -6.27
CA PRO A 37 0.91 0.91 -6.34
C PRO A 37 0.02 2.10 -6.00
N PHE A 38 0.44 2.94 -5.07
CA PHE A 38 -0.27 4.16 -4.69
C PHE A 38 0.67 5.37 -4.66
N GLY A 39 0.22 6.49 -5.22
CA GLY A 39 1.05 7.68 -5.38
C GLY A 39 2.16 7.46 -6.43
N LYS A 40 3.36 8.02 -6.17
CA LYS A 40 4.47 8.00 -7.14
C LYS A 40 5.32 6.72 -7.07
N SER A 41 5.56 6.18 -5.86
CA SER A 41 6.53 5.07 -5.69
C SER A 41 6.23 4.15 -4.51
N LYS A 42 5.07 4.30 -3.84
CA LYS A 42 4.72 3.46 -2.70
C LYS A 42 3.84 2.30 -3.13
N ILE A 43 4.07 1.15 -2.51
CA ILE A 43 3.22 -0.03 -2.62
C ILE A 43 2.56 -0.23 -1.25
N TYR A 44 1.24 -0.43 -1.27
CA TYR A 44 0.44 -0.70 -0.10
C TYR A 44 -0.22 -2.06 -0.17
N THR A 45 -0.43 -2.65 0.98
CA THR A 45 -1.38 -3.76 1.09
C THR A 45 -2.79 -3.19 1.06
N ALA A 46 -3.55 -3.60 0.07
CA ALA A 46 -4.95 -3.27 -0.10
C ALA A 46 -5.83 -4.49 0.16
N LEU A 47 -7.08 -4.29 0.53
CA LEU A 47 -8.07 -5.36 0.70
C LEU A 47 -9.12 -5.29 -0.42
N ALA A 48 -9.27 -6.36 -1.19
CA ALA A 48 -10.27 -6.46 -2.24
C ALA A 48 -11.70 -6.41 -1.67
N ILE A 49 -12.56 -5.60 -2.27
CA ILE A 49 -13.98 -5.46 -1.90
C ILE A 49 -14.88 -6.12 -2.94
N SER A 50 -14.60 -5.85 -4.21
CA SER A 50 -15.40 -6.32 -5.34
C SER A 50 -14.55 -6.43 -6.59
N VAL A 51 -14.94 -7.32 -7.50
CA VAL A 51 -14.39 -7.41 -8.85
C VAL A 51 -15.50 -7.12 -9.87
N HIS A 52 -15.17 -6.39 -10.94
CA HIS A 52 -16.15 -5.95 -11.93
C HIS A 52 -15.51 -5.65 -13.29
N GLN A 53 -16.32 -5.22 -14.28
CA GLN A 53 -15.87 -4.88 -15.63
C GLN A 53 -16.14 -3.42 -15.99
N ILE A 54 -16.37 -2.56 -14.99
CA ILE A 54 -16.69 -1.14 -15.17
C ILE A 54 -15.41 -0.34 -15.02
N GLU A 55 -14.99 0.34 -16.07
CA GLU A 55 -13.82 1.21 -16.06
C GLU A 55 -14.08 2.50 -15.27
N PRO A 56 -13.15 2.94 -14.39
CA PRO A 56 -13.30 4.22 -13.71
C PRO A 56 -13.22 5.39 -14.70
N ARG A 57 -14.13 6.35 -14.57
CA ARG A 57 -14.24 7.48 -15.51
C ARG A 57 -13.31 8.65 -15.20
N ILE A 58 -12.78 8.72 -13.99
CA ILE A 58 -12.09 9.91 -13.45
C ILE A 58 -10.58 9.78 -13.58
N TYR A 59 -10.04 8.55 -13.63
CA TYR A 59 -8.62 8.29 -13.70
C TYR A 59 -8.36 6.97 -14.44
N GLU A 60 -7.15 6.82 -14.96
CA GLU A 60 -6.69 5.56 -15.54
C GLU A 60 -6.31 4.60 -14.41
N ALA A 61 -6.96 3.43 -14.39
CA ALA A 61 -6.69 2.41 -13.38
C ALA A 61 -5.28 1.81 -13.58
N LYS A 62 -4.45 1.88 -12.55
CA LYS A 62 -3.16 1.18 -12.51
C LYS A 62 -3.40 -0.32 -12.35
N GLU A 63 -2.40 -1.11 -12.70
CA GLU A 63 -2.40 -2.55 -12.44
C GLU A 63 -2.05 -2.84 -10.98
N ILE A 64 -2.51 -3.97 -10.45
CA ILE A 64 -2.03 -4.51 -9.18
C ILE A 64 -0.62 -5.05 -9.36
N GLU A 65 0.19 -5.05 -8.29
CA GLU A 65 1.54 -5.65 -8.31
C GLU A 65 1.49 -7.15 -8.07
N GLN A 66 0.68 -7.56 -7.08
CA GLN A 66 0.64 -8.96 -6.66
C GLN A 66 -0.62 -9.28 -5.85
N ILE A 67 -1.09 -10.51 -5.95
CA ILE A 67 -2.06 -11.11 -5.03
C ILE A 67 -1.27 -11.73 -3.87
N LEU A 68 -1.61 -11.35 -2.63
CA LEU A 68 -0.88 -11.76 -1.43
C LEU A 68 -1.46 -13.02 -0.77
N ASP A 69 -2.70 -13.36 -1.05
CA ASP A 69 -3.41 -14.45 -0.40
C ASP A 69 -4.01 -15.43 -1.42
N GLU A 70 -4.11 -16.70 -1.04
CA GLU A 70 -4.84 -17.73 -1.80
C GLU A 70 -6.33 -17.80 -1.40
N THR A 71 -6.65 -17.35 -0.20
CA THR A 71 -8.00 -17.33 0.35
C THR A 71 -8.27 -16.01 1.08
N PRO A 72 -9.53 -15.55 1.18
CA PRO A 72 -9.86 -14.34 1.90
C PRO A 72 -9.43 -14.38 3.37
N VAL A 73 -8.68 -13.36 3.81
CA VAL A 73 -8.29 -13.17 5.23
C VAL A 73 -9.37 -12.46 6.02
N VAL A 74 -10.30 -11.78 5.32
CA VAL A 74 -11.48 -11.12 5.89
C VAL A 74 -12.71 -11.65 5.16
N ASN A 75 -13.68 -12.18 5.88
CA ASN A 75 -14.91 -12.68 5.28
C ASN A 75 -15.95 -11.57 5.04
N LEU A 76 -16.99 -11.88 4.30
CA LEU A 76 -18.04 -10.92 3.94
C LEU A 76 -18.77 -10.34 5.16
N ALA A 77 -18.99 -11.14 6.22
CA ALA A 77 -19.64 -10.67 7.44
C ALA A 77 -18.76 -9.61 8.16
N GLN A 78 -17.45 -9.86 8.21
CA GLN A 78 -16.49 -8.89 8.75
C GLN A 78 -16.43 -7.62 7.90
N LEU A 79 -16.41 -7.72 6.57
CA LEU A 79 -16.44 -6.55 5.68
C LEU A 79 -17.72 -5.71 5.89
N ASN A 80 -18.86 -6.36 6.05
CA ASN A 80 -20.12 -5.67 6.34
C ASN A 80 -20.10 -5.01 7.72
N PHE A 81 -19.51 -5.67 8.71
CA PHE A 81 -19.30 -5.09 10.04
C PHE A 81 -18.37 -3.88 9.99
N TRP A 82 -17.29 -3.92 9.21
CA TRP A 82 -16.40 -2.77 9.01
C TRP A 82 -17.11 -1.58 8.37
N LYS A 83 -17.98 -1.82 7.38
CA LYS A 83 -18.81 -0.77 6.77
C LYS A 83 -19.72 -0.13 7.80
N TRP A 84 -20.36 -0.95 8.66
CA TRP A 84 -21.19 -0.43 9.75
C TRP A 84 -20.35 0.37 10.76
N MET A 85 -19.18 -0.11 11.16
CA MET A 85 -18.27 0.60 12.07
C MET A 85 -17.83 1.95 11.48
N ALA A 86 -17.42 1.99 10.22
CA ALA A 86 -17.03 3.23 9.55
C ALA A 86 -18.17 4.26 9.57
N GLN A 87 -19.37 3.83 9.27
CA GLN A 87 -20.55 4.68 9.30
C GLN A 87 -20.94 5.15 10.72
N TYR A 88 -20.89 4.25 11.69
CA TYR A 88 -21.25 4.56 13.08
C TYR A 88 -20.27 5.53 13.74
N TYR A 89 -18.97 5.32 13.54
CA TYR A 89 -17.91 6.16 14.11
C TYR A 89 -17.50 7.34 13.21
N MET A 90 -18.14 7.51 12.06
CA MET A 90 -17.84 8.56 11.08
C MET A 90 -16.34 8.60 10.70
N CYS A 91 -15.75 7.41 10.48
CA CYS A 91 -14.37 7.23 10.04
C CYS A 91 -14.33 6.50 8.69
N THR A 92 -13.17 6.41 8.07
CA THR A 92 -13.04 5.74 6.78
C THR A 92 -12.91 4.22 6.92
N LEU A 93 -13.22 3.48 5.87
CA LEU A 93 -12.95 2.03 5.83
C LEU A 93 -11.47 1.69 5.98
N GLY A 94 -10.58 2.60 5.50
CA GLY A 94 -9.14 2.47 5.68
C GLY A 94 -8.72 2.55 7.15
N ASP A 95 -9.35 3.45 7.94
CA ASP A 95 -9.11 3.54 9.39
C ASP A 95 -9.56 2.26 10.10
N VAL A 96 -10.74 1.73 9.74
CA VAL A 96 -11.23 0.45 10.29
C VAL A 96 -10.30 -0.70 9.93
N MET A 97 -9.88 -0.80 8.66
CA MET A 97 -8.92 -1.81 8.20
C MET A 97 -7.62 -1.77 8.99
N ARG A 98 -7.08 -0.56 9.20
CA ARG A 98 -5.84 -0.35 9.96
C ARG A 98 -5.96 -0.75 11.43
N ALA A 99 -7.12 -0.54 12.04
CA ALA A 99 -7.38 -0.94 13.41
C ALA A 99 -7.68 -2.45 13.56
N ALA A 100 -8.31 -3.05 12.56
CA ALA A 100 -8.78 -4.43 12.61
C ALA A 100 -7.73 -5.47 12.21
N LEU A 101 -6.79 -5.11 11.33
CA LEU A 101 -5.75 -6.02 10.86
C LEU A 101 -4.44 -5.85 11.65
N PRO A 102 -3.77 -6.95 12.03
CA PRO A 102 -2.42 -6.89 12.60
C PRO A 102 -1.44 -6.19 11.65
N GLY A 103 -0.46 -5.45 12.19
CA GLY A 103 0.54 -4.73 11.39
C GLY A 103 1.29 -5.61 10.38
N ALA A 104 1.54 -6.88 10.70
CA ALA A 104 2.14 -7.84 9.77
C ALA A 104 1.30 -8.14 8.51
N PHE A 105 0.00 -7.81 8.53
CA PHE A 105 -0.89 -7.93 7.37
C PHE A 105 -0.94 -6.66 6.52
N LEU A 106 -0.43 -5.54 7.05
CA LEU A 106 -0.45 -4.21 6.43
C LEU A 106 0.97 -3.84 5.98
N LEU A 107 1.53 -4.61 5.06
CA LEU A 107 2.85 -4.34 4.51
C LEU A 107 2.83 -3.05 3.69
N GLU A 108 3.77 -2.16 3.97
CA GLU A 108 4.04 -0.96 3.20
C GLU A 108 5.47 -1.05 2.67
N SER A 109 5.70 -0.52 1.47
CA SER A 109 7.06 -0.40 0.95
C SER A 109 7.79 0.72 1.69
N GLU A 110 8.97 0.45 2.19
CA GLU A 110 9.85 1.43 2.79
C GLU A 110 10.99 1.76 1.83
N SER A 111 11.36 3.04 1.77
CA SER A 111 12.58 3.45 1.07
C SER A 111 13.76 3.28 2.02
N ILE A 112 14.60 2.29 1.76
CA ILE A 112 15.83 2.07 2.53
C ILE A 112 16.99 2.64 1.73
N ILE A 113 17.68 3.65 2.28
CA ILE A 113 18.89 4.19 1.72
C ILE A 113 20.07 3.42 2.33
N LYS A 114 20.83 2.72 1.48
CA LYS A 114 22.04 1.98 1.90
C LYS A 114 23.28 2.60 1.30
N ARG A 115 24.31 2.81 2.10
CA ARG A 115 25.63 3.20 1.61
C ARG A 115 26.26 2.01 0.89
N ILE A 116 26.54 2.16 -0.40
CA ILE A 116 27.00 1.07 -1.27
C ILE A 116 28.53 0.85 -1.13
N SER A 117 29.30 1.89 -0.77
CA SER A 117 30.74 1.76 -0.64
C SER A 117 31.28 2.46 0.62
N LYS A 118 32.40 1.94 1.13
CA LYS A 118 33.19 2.57 2.20
C LYS A 118 34.16 3.65 1.67
N THR A 119 33.97 4.14 0.45
CA THR A 119 34.82 5.18 -0.14
C THR A 119 34.69 6.46 0.69
N PRO A 120 35.81 7.14 1.04
CA PRO A 120 35.77 8.42 1.73
C PRO A 120 34.96 9.43 0.92
N ILE A 121 34.07 10.15 1.59
CA ILE A 121 33.18 11.14 0.95
C ILE A 121 33.85 12.51 0.84
N GLU A 122 35.02 12.63 1.43
CA GLU A 122 35.78 13.89 1.58
C GLU A 122 35.95 14.77 0.31
N PRO A 123 36.08 14.21 -0.93
CA PRO A 123 36.29 15.08 -2.09
C PRO A 123 35.04 15.79 -2.61
N HIS A 124 33.87 15.55 -2.06
CA HIS A 124 32.60 16.09 -2.58
C HIS A 124 31.71 16.77 -1.53
N LEU A 125 32.22 17.01 -0.32
CA LEU A 125 31.47 17.67 0.76
C LEU A 125 31.00 19.07 0.38
N ASP A 126 31.78 19.79 -0.42
CA ASP A 126 31.48 21.17 -0.86
C ASP A 126 30.29 21.21 -1.87
N ALA A 127 29.86 20.08 -2.38
CA ALA A 127 28.75 19.97 -3.33
C ALA A 127 27.45 19.44 -2.70
N ILE A 128 27.45 19.19 -1.39
CA ILE A 128 26.33 18.59 -0.67
C ILE A 128 25.60 19.71 0.10
N ASP A 129 24.28 19.79 -0.08
CA ASP A 129 23.43 20.71 0.65
C ASP A 129 23.24 20.28 2.13
N GLU A 130 22.61 21.15 2.94
CA GLU A 130 22.39 20.89 4.37
C GLU A 130 21.60 19.60 4.62
N ASP A 131 20.64 19.27 3.76
CA ASP A 131 19.83 18.04 3.86
C ASP A 131 20.69 16.80 3.57
N GLY A 132 21.57 16.88 2.58
CA GLY A 132 22.56 15.84 2.27
C GLY A 132 23.53 15.58 3.40
N LEU A 133 24.02 16.64 4.08
CA LEU A 133 24.88 16.53 5.25
C LEU A 133 24.16 15.89 6.45
N ALA A 134 22.88 16.22 6.67
CA ALA A 134 22.08 15.62 7.72
C ALA A 134 21.88 14.11 7.49
N ILE A 135 21.66 13.70 6.24
CA ILE A 135 21.58 12.28 5.84
C ILE A 135 22.90 11.56 6.09
N LEU A 136 24.05 12.14 5.70
CA LEU A 136 25.36 11.54 5.92
C LEU A 136 25.70 11.37 7.41
N ASN A 137 25.41 12.36 8.24
CA ASN A 137 25.59 12.29 9.68
C ASN A 137 24.70 11.21 10.33
N ALA A 138 23.49 11.01 9.83
CA ALA A 138 22.61 9.95 10.28
C ALA A 138 23.18 8.52 9.98
N PHE A 139 23.94 8.38 8.89
CA PHE A 139 24.62 7.12 8.55
C PHE A 139 25.85 6.84 9.43
N GLU A 140 26.54 7.87 9.93
CA GLU A 140 27.68 7.70 10.84
C GLU A 140 27.27 7.36 12.28
N GLY A 141 26.07 7.85 12.70
CA GLY A 141 25.49 7.56 14.02
C GLY A 141 24.84 6.19 14.17
N ASN A 142 24.42 5.55 13.10
CA ASN A 142 23.74 4.25 13.08
C ASN A 142 24.60 3.18 12.40
N SER A 143 25.69 2.75 13.03
CA SER A 143 26.25 1.42 12.76
C SER A 143 25.30 0.38 13.37
N ILE A 144 24.30 -0.02 12.61
CA ILE A 144 23.47 -1.18 12.97
C ILE A 144 24.35 -2.42 12.78
N LEU A 145 24.62 -3.08 13.90
CA LEU A 145 25.17 -4.43 14.04
C LEU A 145 24.31 -5.46 13.30
#